data_ffa5a7921671adffea32d0aafce7691b
#
_entry.id   ffa5a7921671adffea32d0aafce7691b
#
_cell.length_a   1.000
_cell.length_b   1.000
_cell.length_c   1.000
_cell.angle_alpha   90.00
_cell.angle_beta   90.00
_cell.angle_gamma   90.00
#
_symmetry.space_group_name_H-M   'P 1'
#
loop_
_entity.id
_entity.type
_entity.pdbx_description
1 polymer ?
#
loop_
_entity_poly.entity_id
_entity_poly.type
_entity_poly.pdbx_seq_one_letter_code
_entity_poly.pdbx_strand_id
1 'polypeptide(L)'
;MELSRKWYEDKERQINFAVGSIDFEHPYDRRFFITRDAEGTMLIFLSFLPYDHGKKLCVDLMHRKMDAPTGSMEHAIISVARAVREESIEKISLNFAPLAGIGAGETEMTIVERLLNAIFQKMDAGYHFKKLYQFKKKFDPSVWEPRYIAYHRRISKIDLAMTVSNTMLGSVDLLLYAKYKFFLIGELFKIKWEFITRANN
;
A
#
# COMPACT_ATOMS: atom_id res chain seq x y z
N MET A 1 14.59 17.28 -3.12
CA MET A 1 14.90 16.49 -4.34
C MET A 1 15.87 15.34 -4.07
N GLU A 2 17.00 15.55 -3.41
CA GLU A 2 18.02 14.51 -3.19
C GLU A 2 17.52 13.31 -2.39
N LEU A 3 16.77 13.50 -1.31
CA LEU A 3 16.22 12.41 -0.51
C LEU A 3 15.23 11.54 -1.29
N SER A 4 14.34 12.17 -2.06
CA SER A 4 13.41 11.42 -2.93
C SER A 4 14.16 10.62 -3.99
N ARG A 5 15.17 11.22 -4.64
CA ARG A 5 16.00 10.52 -5.62
C ARG A 5 16.72 9.33 -5.01
N LYS A 6 17.42 9.52 -3.89
CA LYS A 6 18.11 8.44 -3.15
C LYS A 6 17.13 7.35 -2.72
N TRP A 7 15.93 7.72 -2.26
CA TRP A 7 14.92 6.74 -1.86
C TRP A 7 14.42 5.90 -3.05
N TYR A 8 14.31 6.49 -4.26
CA TYR A 8 13.98 5.75 -5.47
C TYR A 8 15.13 4.87 -5.96
N GLU A 9 16.37 5.33 -5.82
CA GLU A 9 17.57 4.57 -6.18
C GLU A 9 17.77 3.35 -5.27
N ASP A 10 17.46 3.45 -3.98
CA ASP A 10 17.61 2.38 -2.99
C ASP A 10 16.50 1.32 -3.04
N LYS A 11 15.39 1.60 -3.70
CA LYS A 11 14.34 0.60 -3.92
C LYS A 11 14.51 -0.07 -5.26
N GLU A 12 14.82 -1.36 -5.24
CA GLU A 12 14.95 -2.22 -6.43
C GLU A 12 13.71 -2.20 -7.35
N ARG A 13 12.57 -1.65 -6.90
CA ARG A 13 11.32 -1.56 -7.67
C ARG A 13 10.47 -0.38 -7.25
N GLN A 14 10.15 0.45 -8.21
CA GLN A 14 9.12 1.49 -8.07
C GLN A 14 7.74 0.85 -8.18
N ILE A 15 6.87 1.15 -7.21
CA ILE A 15 5.46 0.80 -7.29
C ILE A 15 4.73 1.97 -7.96
N ASN A 16 4.39 1.79 -9.23
CA ASN A 16 3.88 2.89 -10.05
C ASN A 16 2.47 3.34 -9.71
N PHE A 17 1.65 2.49 -9.12
CA PHE A 17 0.23 2.78 -8.89
C PHE A 17 -0.09 3.32 -7.50
N ALA A 18 0.69 2.94 -6.49
CA ALA A 18 0.41 3.30 -5.10
C ALA A 18 1.30 4.44 -4.58
N VAL A 19 2.30 4.85 -5.35
CA VAL A 19 3.24 5.91 -5.00
C VAL A 19 3.21 6.93 -6.11
N GLY A 20 2.61 8.10 -5.84
CA GLY A 20 2.61 9.21 -6.78
C GLY A 20 4.04 9.66 -7.08
N SER A 21 4.29 10.14 -8.28
CA SER A 21 5.46 10.95 -8.57
C SER A 21 5.18 12.40 -8.21
N ILE A 22 6.16 13.11 -7.65
CA ILE A 22 6.04 14.54 -7.44
C ILE A 22 6.66 15.25 -8.63
N ASP A 23 5.83 15.98 -9.36
CA ASP A 23 6.28 17.06 -10.20
C ASP A 23 6.50 18.29 -9.32
N PHE A 24 7.74 18.65 -9.06
CA PHE A 24 8.07 19.80 -8.21
C PHE A 24 7.89 21.14 -8.94
N GLU A 25 7.79 21.14 -10.26
CA GLU A 25 7.47 22.32 -11.06
C GLU A 25 5.97 22.64 -10.98
N HIS A 26 5.13 21.57 -10.87
CA HIS A 26 3.69 21.68 -10.75
C HIS A 26 3.23 20.85 -9.54
N PRO A 27 3.46 21.30 -8.30
CA PRO A 27 3.22 20.50 -7.10
C PRO A 27 1.73 20.25 -6.84
N TYR A 28 0.81 20.84 -7.64
CA TYR A 28 -0.66 20.81 -7.43
C TYR A 28 -0.97 20.98 -5.95
N ASP A 29 -1.74 21.57 -5.36
CA ASP A 29 -2.11 21.84 -3.97
C ASP A 29 -1.54 20.89 -2.88
N ARG A 30 -0.47 20.15 -3.18
CA ARG A 30 0.17 19.24 -2.23
C ARG A 30 0.76 19.99 -1.06
N ARG A 31 0.63 19.40 0.12
CA ARG A 31 1.28 19.89 1.33
C ARG A 31 2.47 19.00 1.66
N PHE A 32 3.60 19.63 1.94
CA PHE A 32 4.85 18.95 2.23
C PHE A 32 5.25 19.18 3.68
N PHE A 33 5.67 18.09 4.35
CA PHE A 33 6.17 18.14 5.71
C PHE A 33 7.52 17.42 5.76
N ILE A 34 8.45 18.02 6.47
CA ILE A 34 9.84 17.57 6.56
C ILE A 34 10.24 17.47 8.03
N THR A 35 10.82 16.32 8.41
CA THR A 35 11.49 16.18 9.70
C THR A 35 13.00 16.23 9.49
N ARG A 36 13.69 17.02 10.33
CA ARG A 36 15.14 17.15 10.31
C ARG A 36 15.72 16.74 11.67
N ASP A 37 16.98 16.29 11.67
CA ASP A 37 17.76 16.14 12.91
C ASP A 37 18.28 17.50 13.40
N ALA A 38 19.06 17.47 14.52
CA ALA A 38 19.65 18.67 15.11
C ALA A 38 20.66 19.35 14.18
N GLU A 39 21.28 18.59 13.29
CA GLU A 39 22.25 19.04 12.30
C GLU A 39 21.58 19.59 11.04
N GLY A 40 20.27 19.56 10.95
CA GLY A 40 19.47 20.03 9.82
C GLY A 40 19.30 19.03 8.68
N THR A 41 19.81 17.81 8.83
CA THR A 41 19.66 16.74 7.83
C THR A 41 18.21 16.26 7.73
N MET A 42 17.68 16.15 6.53
CA MET A 42 16.33 15.65 6.32
C MET A 42 16.25 14.15 6.59
N LEU A 43 15.44 13.77 7.57
CA LEU A 43 15.19 12.37 7.95
C LEU A 43 13.92 11.81 7.31
N ILE A 44 12.85 12.61 7.29
CA ILE A 44 11.54 12.21 6.77
C ILE A 44 11.02 13.29 5.84
N PHE A 45 10.43 12.84 4.75
CA PHE A 45 9.65 13.65 3.83
C PHE A 45 8.26 13.04 3.67
N LEU A 46 7.23 13.84 3.91
CA LEU A 46 5.85 13.47 3.74
C LEU A 46 5.18 14.40 2.74
N SER A 47 4.36 13.85 1.86
CA SER A 47 3.47 14.65 1.02
C SER A 47 2.02 14.23 1.27
N PHE A 48 1.14 15.22 1.27
CA PHE A 48 -0.29 15.04 1.45
C PHE A 48 -1.05 15.74 0.33
N LEU A 49 -2.08 15.08 -0.16
CA LEU A 49 -3.04 15.64 -1.09
C LEU A 49 -4.28 16.10 -0.31
N PRO A 50 -4.66 17.38 -0.38
CA PRO A 50 -5.93 17.84 0.14
C PRO A 50 -7.09 17.29 -0.69
N TYR A 51 -8.17 16.96 -0.03
CA TYR A 51 -9.42 16.56 -0.69
C TYR A 51 -10.61 17.06 0.12
N ASP A 52 -11.82 16.88 -0.42
CA ASP A 52 -13.05 17.38 0.19
C ASP A 52 -12.98 18.89 0.51
N HIS A 53 -12.73 19.69 -0.52
CA HIS A 53 -12.57 21.15 -0.42
C HIS A 53 -11.50 21.60 0.59
N GLY A 54 -10.44 20.82 0.73
CA GLY A 54 -9.31 21.13 1.63
C GLY A 54 -9.51 20.75 3.09
N LYS A 55 -10.68 20.24 3.47
CA LYS A 55 -11.00 19.83 4.84
C LYS A 55 -10.32 18.53 5.27
N LYS A 56 -9.81 17.75 4.32
CA LYS A 56 -9.22 16.45 4.56
C LYS A 56 -7.89 16.31 3.83
N LEU A 57 -6.97 15.55 4.42
CA LEU A 57 -5.66 15.27 3.85
C LEU A 57 -5.49 13.76 3.65
N CYS A 58 -4.96 13.37 2.50
CA CYS A 58 -4.56 11.99 2.22
C CYS A 58 -3.04 11.93 2.06
N VAL A 59 -2.39 11.06 2.81
CA VAL A 59 -0.96 10.83 2.60
C VAL A 59 -0.72 10.26 1.21
N ASP A 60 0.22 10.85 0.49
CA ASP A 60 0.61 10.44 -0.85
C ASP A 60 1.99 9.76 -0.81
N LEU A 61 3.02 10.46 -0.35
CA LEU A 61 4.36 9.92 -0.23
C LEU A 61 4.86 9.94 1.20
N MET A 62 5.56 8.88 1.58
CA MET A 62 6.25 8.72 2.86
C MET A 62 7.68 8.23 2.59
N HIS A 63 8.63 9.14 2.60
CA HIS A 63 10.04 8.82 2.41
C HIS A 63 10.79 8.93 3.73
N ARG A 64 11.59 7.94 4.04
CA ARG A 64 12.45 7.88 5.22
C ARG A 64 13.90 7.66 4.80
N LYS A 65 14.83 8.43 5.35
CA LYS A 65 16.26 8.18 5.22
C LYS A 65 16.58 6.81 5.84
N MET A 66 17.46 6.01 5.22
CA MET A 66 17.75 4.63 5.64
C MET A 66 18.21 4.53 7.10
N ASP A 67 19.07 5.46 7.52
CA ASP A 67 19.65 5.55 8.85
C ASP A 67 18.83 6.40 9.84
N ALA A 68 17.62 6.85 9.45
CA ALA A 68 16.76 7.57 10.38
C ALA A 68 16.38 6.69 11.58
N PRO A 69 16.33 7.23 12.79
CA PRO A 69 15.98 6.48 14.00
C PRO A 69 14.63 5.76 13.87
N THR A 70 14.51 4.61 14.53
CA THR A 70 13.24 3.88 14.60
C THR A 70 12.16 4.77 15.22
N GLY A 71 10.95 4.76 14.64
CA GLY A 71 9.84 5.61 15.10
C GLY A 71 9.79 7.01 14.47
N SER A 72 10.81 7.42 13.70
CA SER A 72 10.83 8.73 13.06
C SER A 72 9.64 8.97 12.12
N MET A 73 9.18 7.95 11.40
CA MET A 73 8.02 8.06 10.51
C MET A 73 6.72 8.24 11.30
N GLU A 74 6.55 7.45 12.35
CA GLU A 74 5.40 7.56 13.26
C GLU A 74 5.37 8.93 13.93
N HIS A 75 6.50 9.40 14.43
CA HIS A 75 6.64 10.73 15.02
C HIS A 75 6.26 11.83 14.00
N ALA A 76 6.76 11.75 12.78
CA ALA A 76 6.45 12.72 11.72
C ALA A 76 4.95 12.78 11.42
N ILE A 77 4.29 11.63 11.24
CA ILE A 77 2.84 11.55 10.97
C ILE A 77 2.03 12.14 12.13
N ILE A 78 2.37 11.81 13.38
CA ILE A 78 1.69 12.35 14.57
C ILE A 78 1.90 13.86 14.66
N SER A 79 3.11 14.35 14.36
CA SER A 79 3.42 15.78 14.38
C SER A 79 2.61 16.53 13.33
N VAL A 80 2.47 15.98 12.12
CA VAL A 80 1.59 16.52 11.10
C VAL A 80 0.14 16.56 11.59
N ALA A 81 -0.36 15.45 12.17
CA ALA A 81 -1.73 15.38 12.66
C ALA A 81 -2.02 16.46 13.73
N ARG A 82 -1.06 16.73 14.61
CA ARG A 82 -1.17 17.81 15.60
C ARG A 82 -1.17 19.19 14.95
N ALA A 83 -0.25 19.45 14.03
CA ALA A 83 -0.14 20.75 13.37
C ALA A 83 -1.40 21.10 12.58
N VAL A 84 -1.91 20.17 11.77
CA VAL A 84 -3.08 20.44 10.91
C VAL A 84 -4.41 20.46 11.67
N ARG A 85 -4.44 19.95 12.91
CA ARG A 85 -5.64 20.05 13.78
C ARG A 85 -6.02 21.50 14.05
N GLU A 86 -5.04 22.37 14.20
CA GLU A 86 -5.25 23.82 14.43
C GLU A 86 -5.77 24.54 13.18
N GLU A 87 -5.63 23.91 12.01
CA GLU A 87 -6.07 24.43 10.72
C GLU A 87 -7.48 23.96 10.32
N SER A 88 -8.25 23.38 11.23
CA SER A 88 -9.59 22.84 10.97
C SER A 88 -9.62 21.67 9.97
N ILE A 89 -8.53 20.89 9.86
CA ILE A 89 -8.52 19.64 9.12
C ILE A 89 -9.28 18.58 9.90
N GLU A 90 -10.35 18.08 9.32
CA GLU A 90 -11.27 17.14 9.97
C GLU A 90 -10.76 15.69 9.96
N LYS A 91 -9.97 15.31 8.93
CA LYS A 91 -9.53 13.94 8.72
C LYS A 91 -8.17 13.87 8.03
N ILE A 92 -7.34 12.95 8.51
CA ILE A 92 -6.14 12.51 7.81
C ILE A 92 -6.32 11.05 7.40
N SER A 93 -6.19 10.78 6.11
CA SER A 93 -6.15 9.42 5.58
C SER A 93 -4.70 8.98 5.41
N LEU A 94 -4.36 7.82 5.95
CA LEU A 94 -3.07 7.18 5.70
C LEU A 94 -3.04 6.42 4.35
N ASN A 95 -4.00 6.71 3.46
CA ASN A 95 -4.17 6.00 2.19
C ASN A 95 -4.54 4.52 2.41
N PHE A 96 -4.61 3.71 1.36
CA PHE A 96 -5.10 2.35 1.47
C PHE A 96 -4.02 1.34 1.87
N ALA A 97 -4.44 0.24 2.49
CA ALA A 97 -3.62 -0.94 2.77
C ALA A 97 -4.11 -2.07 1.85
N PRO A 98 -3.43 -2.31 0.71
CA PRO A 98 -3.88 -3.30 -0.26
C PRO A 98 -4.03 -4.69 0.35
N LEU A 99 -5.08 -5.40 -0.05
CA LEU A 99 -5.40 -6.76 0.41
C LEU A 99 -5.65 -6.90 1.92
N ALA A 100 -5.65 -5.82 2.69
CA ALA A 100 -6.00 -5.87 4.10
C ALA A 100 -7.50 -6.15 4.28
N GLY A 101 -7.85 -6.96 5.29
CA GLY A 101 -9.25 -7.26 5.62
C GLY A 101 -9.92 -8.28 4.71
N ILE A 102 -9.21 -8.91 3.78
CA ILE A 102 -9.77 -10.01 2.99
C ILE A 102 -10.08 -11.18 3.91
N GLY A 103 -11.32 -11.66 3.85
CA GLY A 103 -11.81 -12.76 4.68
C GLY A 103 -12.15 -12.38 6.12
N ALA A 104 -12.24 -11.10 6.44
CA ALA A 104 -12.68 -10.63 7.76
C ALA A 104 -14.21 -10.62 7.93
N GLY A 105 -14.97 -11.02 6.91
CA GLY A 105 -16.43 -11.13 6.97
C GLY A 105 -16.91 -12.45 7.59
N GLU A 106 -18.20 -12.50 7.94
CA GLU A 106 -18.86 -13.69 8.53
C GLU A 106 -19.12 -14.81 7.50
N THR A 107 -18.97 -14.53 6.21
CA THR A 107 -19.20 -15.50 5.13
C THR A 107 -17.94 -16.26 4.77
N GLU A 108 -18.10 -17.51 4.32
CA GLU A 108 -16.98 -18.30 3.83
C GLU A 108 -16.26 -17.59 2.66
N MET A 109 -14.93 -17.50 2.76
CA MET A 109 -14.11 -16.90 1.70
C MET A 109 -14.30 -17.62 0.37
N THR A 110 -14.54 -16.85 -0.67
CA THR A 110 -14.52 -17.34 -2.05
C THR A 110 -13.11 -17.81 -2.44
N ILE A 111 -12.99 -18.61 -3.50
CA ILE A 111 -11.69 -19.06 -4.04
C ILE A 111 -10.76 -17.87 -4.33
N VAL A 112 -11.32 -16.78 -4.84
CA VAL A 112 -10.54 -15.56 -5.14
C VAL A 112 -10.05 -14.89 -3.86
N GLU A 113 -10.89 -14.78 -2.84
CA GLU A 113 -10.50 -14.20 -1.56
C GLU A 113 -9.44 -15.04 -0.84
N ARG A 114 -9.54 -16.37 -0.90
CA ARG A 114 -8.48 -17.27 -0.38
C ARG A 114 -7.16 -17.06 -1.08
N LEU A 115 -7.19 -16.90 -2.41
CA LEU A 115 -5.99 -16.64 -3.21
C LEU A 115 -5.38 -15.28 -2.86
N LEU A 116 -6.19 -14.23 -2.80
CA LEU A 116 -5.73 -12.89 -2.43
C LEU A 116 -5.20 -12.85 -0.99
N ASN A 117 -5.82 -13.58 -0.07
CA ASN A 117 -5.33 -13.71 1.30
C ASN A 117 -3.99 -14.47 1.36
N ALA A 118 -3.83 -15.52 0.55
CA ALA A 118 -2.53 -16.21 0.44
C ALA A 118 -1.43 -15.27 -0.07
N ILE A 119 -1.74 -14.41 -1.03
CA ILE A 119 -0.83 -13.36 -1.51
C ILE A 119 -0.48 -12.40 -0.37
N PHE A 120 -1.48 -11.90 0.36
CA PHE A 120 -1.27 -11.00 1.49
C PHE A 120 -0.37 -11.60 2.58
N GLN A 121 -0.55 -12.88 2.89
CA GLN A 121 0.17 -13.54 3.97
C GLN A 121 1.57 -14.00 3.59
N LYS A 122 1.77 -14.48 2.35
CA LYS A 122 2.96 -15.24 1.95
C LYS A 122 3.86 -14.52 0.95
N MET A 123 3.32 -13.55 0.19
CA MET A 123 4.11 -12.90 -0.83
C MET A 123 4.83 -11.67 -0.31
N ASP A 124 6.14 -11.75 -0.36
CA ASP A 124 7.09 -10.70 -0.02
C ASP A 124 7.84 -10.23 -1.27
N ALA A 125 7.11 -10.14 -2.40
CA ALA A 125 7.68 -9.77 -3.70
C ALA A 125 8.02 -8.26 -3.77
N GLY A 126 8.84 -7.77 -2.86
CA GLY A 126 9.29 -6.37 -2.79
C GLY A 126 8.24 -5.40 -2.22
N TYR A 127 7.00 -5.84 -2.00
CA TYR A 127 5.97 -5.05 -1.34
C TYR A 127 5.38 -5.80 -0.15
N HIS A 128 5.68 -5.33 1.04
CA HIS A 128 5.28 -5.95 2.29
C HIS A 128 3.85 -5.51 2.70
N PHE A 129 2.82 -6.00 2.03
CA PHE A 129 1.41 -5.66 2.30
C PHE A 129 1.04 -5.76 3.79
N LYS A 130 1.43 -6.87 4.41
CA LYS A 130 1.16 -7.13 5.84
C LYS A 130 1.88 -6.13 6.74
N LYS A 131 3.13 -5.79 6.46
CA LYS A 131 3.89 -4.79 7.23
C LYS A 131 3.28 -3.40 7.07
N LEU A 132 2.83 -3.03 5.86
CA LEU A 132 2.16 -1.76 5.62
C LEU A 132 0.84 -1.67 6.39
N TYR A 133 0.03 -2.73 6.38
CA TYR A 133 -1.19 -2.79 7.18
C TYR A 133 -0.89 -2.64 8.67
N GLN A 134 0.08 -3.40 9.20
CA GLN A 134 0.49 -3.33 10.60
C GLN A 134 1.02 -1.93 10.98
N PHE A 135 1.79 -1.31 10.09
CA PHE A 135 2.25 0.07 10.28
C PHE A 135 1.08 1.04 10.43
N LYS A 136 0.10 0.98 9.53
CA LYS A 136 -1.08 1.86 9.58
C LYS A 136 -1.96 1.57 10.79
N LYS A 137 -2.09 0.31 11.19
CA LYS A 137 -2.84 -0.11 12.38
C LYS A 137 -2.28 0.48 13.68
N LYS A 138 -0.98 0.77 13.77
CA LYS A 138 -0.37 1.41 14.95
C LYS A 138 -0.98 2.77 15.31
N PHE A 139 -1.56 3.47 14.34
CA PHE A 139 -2.18 4.77 14.54
C PHE A 139 -3.62 4.68 15.05
N ASP A 140 -4.11 3.48 15.29
CA ASP A 140 -5.49 3.20 15.73
C ASP A 140 -6.54 3.98 14.93
N PRO A 141 -6.63 3.76 13.60
CA PRO A 141 -7.53 4.54 12.76
C PRO A 141 -8.98 4.37 13.21
N SER A 142 -9.69 5.47 13.35
CA SER A 142 -11.12 5.47 13.73
C SER A 142 -12.01 4.79 12.69
N VAL A 143 -11.56 4.71 11.42
CA VAL A 143 -12.32 4.11 10.32
C VAL A 143 -11.40 3.37 9.37
N TRP A 144 -11.80 2.16 8.99
CA TRP A 144 -11.28 1.40 7.85
C TRP A 144 -12.36 1.35 6.77
N GLU A 145 -12.15 2.13 5.70
CA GLU A 145 -13.09 2.18 4.59
C GLU A 145 -12.73 1.13 3.54
N PRO A 146 -13.68 0.26 3.14
CA PRO A 146 -13.41 -0.73 2.09
C PRO A 146 -13.17 -0.03 0.74
N ARG A 147 -12.29 -0.61 -0.06
CA ARG A 147 -12.04 -0.22 -1.45
C ARG A 147 -12.27 -1.41 -2.35
N TYR A 148 -12.92 -1.18 -3.47
CA TYR A 148 -13.32 -2.22 -4.40
C TYR A 148 -12.68 -1.99 -5.76
N ILE A 149 -12.37 -3.09 -6.47
CA ILE A 149 -11.95 -3.05 -7.85
C ILE A 149 -13.16 -3.33 -8.72
N ALA A 150 -13.57 -2.34 -9.51
CA ALA A 150 -14.60 -2.53 -10.52
C ALA A 150 -13.97 -3.05 -11.81
N TYR A 151 -14.53 -4.11 -12.37
CA TYR A 151 -14.04 -4.70 -13.62
C TYR A 151 -15.19 -5.21 -14.50
N HIS A 152 -14.95 -5.30 -15.80
CA HIS A 152 -15.94 -5.77 -16.74
C HIS A 152 -16.11 -7.30 -16.62
N ARG A 153 -17.35 -7.79 -16.59
CA ARG A 153 -17.69 -9.22 -16.38
C ARG A 153 -17.05 -10.22 -17.34
N ARG A 154 -16.59 -9.77 -18.52
CA ARG A 154 -15.91 -10.62 -19.51
C ARG A 154 -14.44 -10.84 -19.22
N ILE A 155 -13.86 -10.07 -18.31
CA ILE A 155 -12.46 -10.21 -17.92
C ILE A 155 -12.35 -11.41 -16.98
N SER A 156 -11.45 -12.34 -17.30
CA SER A 156 -11.20 -13.47 -16.42
C SER A 156 -10.56 -12.99 -15.11
N LYS A 157 -10.78 -13.72 -14.02
CA LYS A 157 -10.18 -13.39 -12.71
C LYS A 157 -8.64 -13.42 -12.74
N ILE A 158 -8.07 -14.25 -13.63
CA ILE A 158 -6.62 -14.33 -13.83
C ILE A 158 -6.13 -13.07 -14.53
N ASP A 159 -6.82 -12.65 -15.62
CA ASP A 159 -6.45 -11.43 -16.33
C ASP A 159 -6.59 -10.20 -15.45
N LEU A 160 -7.63 -10.14 -14.60
CA LEU A 160 -7.81 -9.09 -13.61
C LEU A 160 -6.63 -9.05 -12.63
N ALA A 161 -6.28 -10.20 -12.03
CA ALA A 161 -5.15 -10.29 -11.10
C ALA A 161 -3.84 -9.88 -11.77
N MET A 162 -3.64 -10.27 -13.01
CA MET A 162 -2.47 -9.89 -13.81
C MET A 162 -2.42 -8.40 -14.10
N THR A 163 -3.55 -7.82 -14.52
CA THR A 163 -3.65 -6.39 -14.81
C THR A 163 -3.36 -5.56 -13.55
N VAL A 164 -3.97 -5.93 -12.42
CA VAL A 164 -3.73 -5.25 -11.14
C VAL A 164 -2.26 -5.36 -10.73
N SER A 165 -1.68 -6.56 -10.83
CA SER A 165 -0.27 -6.78 -10.50
C SER A 165 0.67 -5.96 -11.39
N ASN A 166 0.44 -5.95 -12.69
CA ASN A 166 1.23 -5.17 -13.65
C ASN A 166 1.10 -3.67 -13.40
N THR A 167 -0.11 -3.20 -13.10
CA THR A 167 -0.36 -1.78 -12.80
C THR A 167 0.34 -1.36 -11.51
N MET A 168 0.34 -2.21 -10.49
CA MET A 168 0.97 -1.91 -9.20
C MET A 168 2.50 -2.01 -9.24
N LEU A 169 3.04 -3.00 -9.91
CA LEU A 169 4.47 -3.34 -9.87
C LEU A 169 5.27 -2.78 -11.05
N GLY A 170 4.60 -2.13 -12.00
CA GLY A 170 5.23 -1.73 -13.27
C GLY A 170 5.45 -2.93 -14.19
N SER A 171 6.39 -2.81 -15.13
CA SER A 171 6.76 -3.94 -15.99
C SER A 171 7.31 -5.08 -15.14
N VAL A 172 6.51 -6.09 -14.92
CA VAL A 172 6.90 -7.29 -14.16
C VAL A 172 7.99 -7.99 -14.94
N ASP A 173 9.17 -8.12 -14.31
CA ASP A 173 10.24 -8.98 -14.82
C ASP A 173 9.65 -10.37 -15.10
N LEU A 174 9.95 -10.93 -16.28
CA LEU A 174 9.44 -12.23 -16.74
C LEU A 174 9.68 -13.34 -15.71
N LEU A 175 10.77 -13.26 -14.95
CA LEU A 175 11.11 -14.20 -13.90
C LEU A 175 10.18 -14.09 -12.68
N LEU A 176 9.82 -12.87 -12.31
CA LEU A 176 8.87 -12.60 -11.24
C LEU A 176 7.45 -13.01 -11.67
N TYR A 177 7.10 -12.76 -12.93
CA TYR A 177 5.85 -13.23 -13.53
C TYR A 177 5.74 -14.75 -13.47
N ALA A 178 6.79 -15.47 -13.85
CA ALA A 178 6.82 -16.92 -13.77
C ALA A 178 6.66 -17.41 -12.32
N LYS A 179 7.40 -16.86 -11.36
CA LYS A 179 7.25 -17.18 -9.93
C LYS A 179 5.83 -16.93 -9.43
N TYR A 180 5.23 -15.82 -9.84
CA TYR A 180 3.85 -15.46 -9.49
C TYR A 180 2.86 -16.47 -10.05
N LYS A 181 3.02 -16.81 -11.33
CA LYS A 181 2.16 -17.79 -12.01
C LYS A 181 2.26 -19.18 -11.37
N PHE A 182 3.46 -19.64 -11.06
CA PHE A 182 3.66 -20.92 -10.37
C PHE A 182 3.09 -20.92 -8.95
N PHE A 183 3.27 -19.82 -8.19
CA PHE A 183 2.68 -19.66 -6.88
C PHE A 183 1.14 -19.71 -6.95
N LEU A 184 0.51 -18.94 -7.85
CA LEU A 184 -0.93 -18.92 -8.03
C LEU A 184 -1.49 -20.29 -8.43
N ILE A 185 -0.83 -20.99 -9.34
CA ILE A 185 -1.20 -22.35 -9.72
C ILE A 185 -1.10 -23.30 -8.52
N GLY A 186 -0.02 -23.23 -7.74
CA GLY A 186 0.16 -24.05 -6.54
C GLY A 186 -0.90 -23.82 -5.47
N GLU A 187 -1.26 -22.57 -5.21
CA GLU A 187 -2.34 -22.24 -4.25
C GLU A 187 -3.72 -22.66 -4.75
N LEU A 188 -4.00 -22.51 -6.05
CA LEU A 188 -5.23 -23.01 -6.67
C LEU A 188 -5.36 -24.54 -6.56
N PHE A 189 -4.28 -25.29 -6.75
CA PHE A 189 -4.27 -26.73 -6.57
C PHE A 189 -4.57 -27.13 -5.12
N LYS A 190 -3.98 -26.45 -4.13
CA LYS A 190 -4.24 -26.69 -2.71
C LYS A 190 -5.70 -26.43 -2.35
N ILE A 191 -6.25 -25.30 -2.77
CA ILE A 191 -7.64 -24.94 -2.56
C ILE A 191 -8.58 -25.99 -3.16
N LYS A 192 -8.31 -26.43 -4.40
CA LYS A 192 -9.10 -27.47 -5.05
C LYS A 192 -9.01 -28.83 -4.33
N TRP A 193 -7.83 -29.17 -3.82
CA TRP A 193 -7.63 -30.39 -3.04
C TRP A 193 -8.39 -30.38 -1.72
N GLU A 194 -8.35 -29.27 -0.98
CA GLU A 194 -9.13 -29.10 0.25
C GLU A 194 -10.64 -29.22 0.03
N PHE A 195 -11.15 -28.71 -1.12
CA PHE A 195 -12.55 -28.87 -1.49
C PHE A 195 -12.92 -30.34 -1.75
N ILE A 196 -12.07 -31.07 -2.46
CA ILE A 196 -12.31 -32.49 -2.79
C ILE A 196 -12.28 -33.32 -1.51
N THR A 197 -11.36 -33.08 -0.59
CA THR A 197 -11.25 -33.82 0.67
C THR A 197 -12.42 -33.52 1.61
N ARG A 198 -12.97 -32.31 1.63
CA ARG A 198 -14.16 -31.97 2.43
C ARG A 198 -15.46 -32.50 1.86
N ALA A 199 -15.56 -32.70 0.56
CA ALA A 199 -16.74 -33.27 -0.08
C ALA A 199 -16.85 -34.80 0.06
N ASN A 200 -15.75 -35.46 0.43
CA ASN A 200 -15.65 -36.92 0.61
C ASN A 200 -15.68 -37.37 2.10
N ASN A 201 -15.81 -36.43 3.01
CA ASN A 201 -16.05 -36.65 4.46
C ASN A 201 -17.44 -36.12 4.84
#